data_7b21375fb727a4ab8e3ff43a27716b68
#
_entry.id   7b21375fb727a4ab8e3ff43a27716b68
#
_cell.length_a   1.000
_cell.length_b   1.000
_cell.length_c   1.000
_cell.angle_alpha   90.00
_cell.angle_beta   90.00
_cell.angle_gamma   90.00
#
_symmetry.space_group_name_H-M   'P 1'
#
loop_
_entity.id
_entity.type
_entity.pdbx_description
1 polymer ?
#
loop_
_entity_poly.entity_id
_entity_poly.type
_entity_poly.pdbx_seq_one_letter_code
_entity_poly.pdbx_strand_id
1 'polypeptide(L)'
;AAVAPLFLPNQNVKPLTSAQAAEITAQTMNSKCADCHKPGTHISELVNTLSGGLLARHIRDGQRSYNMEEPPTAVTLSKLEHVLQINSMPPTSYTMVHWGSTLTLREKNAMLQWIKDERLKIFGDMVGEEYALSPLAPIPDALPTDPAKVALGYKLFHDVRLSTDNTVSCASCHSLEKAGTDNLPTSTGVRSQKGGINAPTVFNAAFHAKQFWDGRAANLQEQAGGPPLNPVEMGYE
;
A
#
# COMPACT_ATOMS: atom_id res chain seq x y z
N ALA A 1 -18.17 -16.72 13.68
CA ALA A 1 -18.51 -17.44 12.45
C ALA A 1 -17.33 -17.25 11.49
N ALA A 2 -16.57 -18.32 11.26
CA ALA A 2 -15.46 -18.30 10.32
C ALA A 2 -16.03 -18.08 8.91
N VAL A 3 -15.56 -17.01 8.23
CA VAL A 3 -15.80 -16.84 6.80
C VAL A 3 -14.93 -17.90 6.12
N ALA A 4 -15.56 -18.94 5.60
CA ALA A 4 -14.86 -19.97 4.82
C ALA A 4 -14.17 -19.28 3.64
N PRO A 5 -12.92 -19.66 3.30
CA PRO A 5 -12.22 -19.10 2.15
C PRO A 5 -13.04 -19.41 0.89
N LEU A 6 -13.41 -18.38 0.15
CA LEU A 6 -14.23 -18.45 -1.06
C LEU A 6 -13.58 -19.18 -2.24
N PHE A 7 -12.34 -19.67 -2.07
CA PHE A 7 -11.61 -20.44 -3.07
C PHE A 7 -10.84 -21.58 -2.43
N LEU A 8 -11.45 -22.76 -2.44
CA LEU A 8 -10.67 -23.98 -2.34
C LEU A 8 -9.82 -24.08 -3.63
N PRO A 9 -8.49 -24.22 -3.53
CA PRO A 9 -7.68 -24.51 -4.72
C PRO A 9 -8.23 -25.77 -5.37
N ASN A 10 -8.38 -25.74 -6.70
CA ASN A 10 -8.81 -26.93 -7.46
C ASN A 10 -7.85 -28.07 -7.12
N GLN A 11 -8.34 -29.09 -6.44
CA GLN A 11 -7.53 -30.18 -5.84
C GLN A 11 -6.74 -31.01 -6.86
N ASN A 12 -6.93 -30.78 -8.17
CA ASN A 12 -6.27 -31.49 -9.26
C ASN A 12 -5.00 -30.80 -9.80
N VAL A 13 -4.59 -29.66 -9.24
CA VAL A 13 -3.35 -28.97 -9.66
C VAL A 13 -2.24 -29.31 -8.68
N LYS A 14 -1.18 -29.96 -9.15
CA LYS A 14 0.00 -30.25 -8.33
C LYS A 14 0.52 -28.96 -7.67
N PRO A 15 0.73 -28.96 -6.35
CA PRO A 15 1.27 -27.79 -5.67
C PRO A 15 2.58 -27.31 -6.30
N LEU A 16 2.73 -26.01 -6.47
CA LEU A 16 3.96 -25.40 -6.98
C LEU A 16 4.89 -25.12 -5.80
N THR A 17 6.18 -25.26 -6.01
CA THR A 17 7.17 -24.72 -5.07
C THR A 17 7.23 -23.20 -5.21
N SER A 18 7.68 -22.49 -4.18
CA SER A 18 7.86 -21.01 -4.22
C SER A 18 8.73 -20.56 -5.40
N ALA A 19 9.80 -21.31 -5.72
CA ALA A 19 10.66 -21.02 -6.86
C ALA A 19 9.92 -21.17 -8.20
N GLN A 20 9.14 -22.24 -8.36
CA GLN A 20 8.32 -22.47 -9.57
C GLN A 20 7.22 -21.40 -9.71
N ALA A 21 6.60 -21.04 -8.60
CA ALA A 21 5.58 -19.97 -8.57
C ALA A 21 6.19 -18.64 -9.00
N ALA A 22 7.34 -18.26 -8.46
CA ALA A 22 8.04 -17.03 -8.81
C ALA A 22 8.44 -17.00 -10.31
N GLU A 23 8.99 -18.10 -10.84
CA GLU A 23 9.39 -18.19 -12.24
C GLU A 23 8.18 -18.05 -13.19
N ILE A 24 7.12 -18.83 -12.96
CA ILE A 24 5.89 -18.75 -13.77
C ILE A 24 5.28 -17.37 -13.67
N THR A 25 5.27 -16.76 -12.49
CA THR A 25 4.75 -15.40 -12.29
C THR A 25 5.55 -14.38 -13.08
N ALA A 26 6.88 -14.42 -13.03
CA ALA A 26 7.74 -13.52 -13.79
C ALA A 26 7.53 -13.65 -15.30
N GLN A 27 7.44 -14.88 -15.81
CA GLN A 27 7.14 -15.16 -17.23
C GLN A 27 5.76 -14.63 -17.62
N THR A 28 4.75 -14.86 -16.79
CA THR A 28 3.37 -14.41 -17.03
C THR A 28 3.27 -12.89 -17.02
N MET A 29 3.90 -12.23 -16.05
CA MET A 29 3.93 -10.77 -15.95
C MET A 29 4.60 -10.16 -17.20
N ASN A 30 5.75 -10.70 -17.61
CA ASN A 30 6.44 -10.19 -18.80
C ASN A 30 5.65 -10.42 -20.10
N SER A 31 4.94 -11.54 -20.24
CA SER A 31 4.25 -11.87 -21.49
C SER A 31 2.83 -11.33 -21.59
N LYS A 32 2.16 -11.04 -20.46
CA LYS A 32 0.73 -10.72 -20.45
C LYS A 32 0.38 -9.40 -19.73
N CYS A 33 1.30 -8.85 -18.94
CA CYS A 33 1.06 -7.65 -18.14
C CYS A 33 1.96 -6.47 -18.52
N ALA A 34 3.16 -6.76 -19.06
CA ALA A 34 4.19 -5.75 -19.31
C ALA A 34 3.73 -4.63 -20.25
N ASP A 35 2.91 -4.93 -21.25
CA ASP A 35 2.41 -3.94 -22.21
C ASP A 35 1.69 -2.75 -21.54
N CYS A 36 1.05 -2.98 -20.40
CA CYS A 36 0.35 -1.93 -19.67
C CYS A 36 1.02 -1.51 -18.35
N HIS A 37 1.83 -2.39 -17.74
CA HIS A 37 2.37 -2.18 -16.41
C HIS A 37 3.87 -1.91 -16.35
N LYS A 38 4.57 -1.97 -17.48
CA LYS A 38 6.00 -1.64 -17.55
C LYS A 38 6.19 -0.18 -17.98
N PRO A 39 7.00 0.61 -17.26
CA PRO A 39 7.36 1.96 -17.67
C PRO A 39 8.02 1.99 -19.06
N GLY A 40 7.79 3.06 -19.80
CA GLY A 40 8.38 3.22 -21.13
C GLY A 40 7.70 2.46 -22.26
N THR A 41 6.61 1.74 -22.01
CA THR A 41 5.80 1.14 -23.08
C THR A 41 5.19 2.24 -23.96
N HIS A 42 5.51 2.23 -25.23
CA HIS A 42 5.03 3.18 -26.23
C HIS A 42 4.14 2.48 -27.26
N ILE A 43 3.05 3.13 -27.59
CA ILE A 43 2.21 2.75 -28.74
C ILE A 43 2.45 3.70 -29.90
N SER A 44 2.43 3.19 -31.12
CA SER A 44 2.54 4.05 -32.29
C SER A 44 1.36 5.01 -32.38
N GLU A 45 1.60 6.21 -32.90
CA GLU A 45 0.56 7.24 -33.08
C GLU A 45 -0.62 6.71 -33.90
N LEU A 46 -0.36 5.91 -34.92
CA LEU A 46 -1.36 5.26 -35.75
C LEU A 46 -2.29 4.36 -34.92
N VAL A 47 -1.72 3.48 -34.10
CA VAL A 47 -2.49 2.55 -33.24
C VAL A 47 -3.28 3.31 -32.18
N ASN A 48 -2.70 4.37 -31.61
CA ASN A 48 -3.40 5.22 -30.65
C ASN A 48 -4.61 5.93 -31.28
N THR A 49 -4.44 6.47 -32.49
CA THR A 49 -5.50 7.12 -33.25
C THR A 49 -6.61 6.13 -33.60
N LEU A 50 -6.26 4.94 -34.12
CA LEU A 50 -7.23 3.90 -34.48
C LEU A 50 -8.00 3.37 -33.25
N SER A 51 -7.38 3.35 -32.07
CA SER A 51 -8.04 2.96 -30.81
C SER A 51 -8.82 4.09 -30.15
N GLY A 52 -8.88 5.28 -30.73
CA GLY A 52 -9.52 6.46 -30.13
C GLY A 52 -8.87 6.87 -28.80
N GLY A 53 -7.61 6.59 -28.61
CA GLY A 53 -6.85 6.87 -27.37
C GLY A 53 -7.12 5.89 -26.21
N LEU A 54 -7.94 4.86 -26.43
CA LEU A 54 -8.31 3.89 -25.38
C LEU A 54 -7.08 3.12 -24.87
N LEU A 55 -6.20 2.69 -25.79
CA LEU A 55 -5.01 1.92 -25.45
C LEU A 55 -4.01 2.75 -24.64
N ALA A 56 -3.78 4.01 -25.03
CA ALA A 56 -2.94 4.92 -24.25
C ALA A 56 -3.48 5.20 -22.85
N ARG A 57 -4.80 5.23 -22.70
CA ARG A 57 -5.45 5.35 -21.39
C ARG A 57 -5.19 4.10 -20.55
N HIS A 58 -5.39 2.91 -21.09
CA HIS A 58 -5.15 1.65 -20.38
C HIS A 58 -3.70 1.52 -19.91
N ILE A 59 -2.74 1.91 -20.74
CA ILE A 59 -1.31 1.89 -20.34
C ILE A 59 -1.06 2.87 -19.20
N ARG A 60 -1.53 4.11 -19.30
CA ARG A 60 -1.35 5.10 -18.21
C ARG A 60 -2.00 4.63 -16.89
N ASP A 61 -3.20 4.10 -16.96
CA ASP A 61 -3.92 3.61 -15.79
C ASP A 61 -3.25 2.37 -15.21
N GLY A 62 -2.74 1.48 -16.07
CA GLY A 62 -1.95 0.31 -15.69
C GLY A 62 -0.69 0.70 -14.92
N GLN A 63 0.13 1.59 -15.49
CA GLN A 63 1.38 2.06 -14.87
C GLN A 63 1.15 2.79 -13.55
N ARG A 64 0.05 3.56 -13.43
CA ARG A 64 -0.32 4.22 -12.16
C ARG A 64 -0.80 3.25 -11.09
N SER A 65 -1.45 2.17 -11.48
CA SER A 65 -2.00 1.21 -10.52
C SER A 65 -0.96 0.22 -10.01
N TYR A 66 -0.03 -0.17 -10.87
CA TYR A 66 1.07 -1.09 -10.56
C TYR A 66 2.23 -0.90 -11.53
N ASN A 67 3.39 -0.53 -11.00
CA ASN A 67 4.64 -0.46 -11.75
C ASN A 67 5.43 -1.75 -11.53
N MET A 68 5.67 -2.52 -12.59
CA MET A 68 6.39 -3.81 -12.51
C MET A 68 7.89 -3.68 -12.19
N GLU A 69 8.48 -2.51 -12.33
CA GLU A 69 9.90 -2.27 -12.03
C GLU A 69 10.13 -1.94 -10.55
N GLU A 70 9.07 -1.66 -9.80
CA GLU A 70 9.13 -1.41 -8.37
C GLU A 70 8.88 -2.68 -7.56
N PRO A 71 9.56 -2.88 -6.41
CA PRO A 71 9.25 -3.98 -5.53
C PRO A 71 7.79 -3.88 -5.05
N PRO A 72 7.05 -5.01 -5.01
CA PRO A 72 5.65 -5.00 -4.64
C PRO A 72 5.48 -4.61 -3.16
N THR A 73 4.53 -3.72 -2.90
CA THR A 73 4.09 -3.39 -1.54
C THR A 73 2.90 -4.26 -1.14
N ALA A 74 2.57 -4.31 0.16
CA ALA A 74 1.38 -5.01 0.64
C ALA A 74 0.09 -4.55 -0.08
N VAL A 75 -0.01 -3.25 -0.39
CA VAL A 75 -1.15 -2.67 -1.12
C VAL A 75 -1.18 -3.15 -2.57
N THR A 76 -0.03 -3.16 -3.25
CA THR A 76 0.03 -3.65 -4.65
C THR A 76 -0.26 -5.14 -4.74
N LEU A 77 0.22 -5.95 -3.79
CA LEU A 77 -0.09 -7.38 -3.71
C LEU A 77 -1.58 -7.63 -3.48
N SER A 78 -2.23 -6.85 -2.62
CA SER A 78 -3.68 -6.97 -2.38
C SER A 78 -4.51 -6.57 -3.60
N LYS A 79 -4.12 -5.53 -4.33
CA LYS A 79 -4.75 -5.16 -5.60
C LYS A 79 -4.60 -6.26 -6.65
N LEU A 80 -3.39 -6.80 -6.78
CA LEU A 80 -3.10 -7.87 -7.74
C LEU A 80 -3.91 -9.14 -7.41
N GLU A 81 -3.97 -9.53 -6.14
CA GLU A 81 -4.80 -10.65 -5.70
C GLU A 81 -6.27 -10.43 -6.05
N HIS A 82 -6.81 -9.26 -5.75
CA HIS A 82 -8.21 -8.93 -6.04
C HIS A 82 -8.52 -9.06 -7.54
N VAL A 83 -7.71 -8.45 -8.41
CA VAL A 83 -7.96 -8.53 -9.87
C VAL A 83 -7.82 -9.93 -10.43
N LEU A 84 -6.96 -10.78 -9.83
CA LEU A 84 -6.86 -12.20 -10.17
C LEU A 84 -8.12 -12.96 -9.73
N GLN A 85 -8.64 -12.68 -8.55
CA GLN A 85 -9.84 -13.34 -8.01
C GLN A 85 -11.07 -13.06 -8.86
N ILE A 86 -11.30 -11.80 -9.23
CA ILE A 86 -12.46 -11.38 -10.04
C ILE A 86 -12.24 -11.52 -11.56
N ASN A 87 -11.08 -12.02 -12.00
CA ASN A 87 -10.67 -12.17 -13.41
C ASN A 87 -10.81 -10.87 -14.23
N SER A 88 -10.50 -9.72 -13.64
CA SER A 88 -10.61 -8.42 -14.33
C SER A 88 -9.34 -8.03 -15.10
N MET A 89 -8.23 -8.78 -14.91
CA MET A 89 -6.97 -8.58 -15.62
C MET A 89 -6.49 -9.90 -16.25
N PRO A 90 -5.99 -9.85 -17.49
CA PRO A 90 -6.03 -8.73 -18.44
C PRO A 90 -7.48 -8.34 -18.81
N PRO A 91 -7.74 -7.03 -19.15
CA PRO A 91 -9.09 -6.58 -19.52
C PRO A 91 -9.62 -7.31 -20.74
N THR A 92 -10.92 -7.53 -20.80
CA THR A 92 -11.57 -8.21 -21.94
C THR A 92 -11.28 -7.52 -23.28
N SER A 93 -11.23 -6.17 -23.30
CA SER A 93 -10.86 -5.40 -24.48
C SER A 93 -9.44 -5.70 -25.00
N TYR A 94 -8.52 -6.03 -24.10
CA TYR A 94 -7.16 -6.44 -24.45
C TYR A 94 -7.11 -7.88 -24.95
N THR A 95 -7.79 -8.81 -24.27
CA THR A 95 -7.78 -10.24 -24.64
C THR A 95 -8.49 -10.53 -25.97
N MET A 96 -9.40 -9.66 -26.39
CA MET A 96 -10.06 -9.79 -27.70
C MET A 96 -9.13 -9.60 -28.88
N VAL A 97 -8.07 -8.80 -28.74
CA VAL A 97 -7.10 -8.48 -29.80
C VAL A 97 -5.75 -9.17 -29.59
N HIS A 98 -5.44 -9.59 -28.35
CA HIS A 98 -4.22 -10.32 -27.99
C HIS A 98 -4.56 -11.76 -27.57
N TRP A 99 -4.73 -12.59 -28.58
CA TRP A 99 -5.11 -14.00 -28.37
C TRP A 99 -4.03 -14.74 -27.59
N GLY A 100 -4.44 -15.45 -26.52
CA GLY A 100 -3.52 -16.12 -25.61
C GLY A 100 -3.07 -15.29 -24.41
N SER A 101 -3.47 -14.03 -24.29
CA SER A 101 -3.19 -13.19 -23.10
C SER A 101 -4.03 -13.54 -21.87
N THR A 102 -5.10 -14.34 -22.03
CA THR A 102 -5.90 -14.84 -20.90
C THR A 102 -5.04 -15.70 -19.97
N LEU A 103 -5.18 -15.49 -18.66
CA LEU A 103 -4.46 -16.28 -17.66
C LEU A 103 -4.99 -17.71 -17.61
N THR A 104 -4.10 -18.68 -17.71
CA THR A 104 -4.41 -20.06 -17.42
C THR A 104 -4.57 -20.28 -15.91
N LEU A 105 -5.26 -21.35 -15.51
CA LEU A 105 -5.40 -21.70 -14.10
C LEU A 105 -4.03 -21.90 -13.41
N ARG A 106 -3.06 -22.46 -14.13
CA ARG A 106 -1.69 -22.67 -13.62
C ARG A 106 -0.98 -21.34 -13.36
N GLU A 107 -1.06 -20.38 -14.28
CA GLU A 107 -0.49 -19.05 -14.13
C GLU A 107 -1.15 -18.29 -12.96
N LYS A 108 -2.48 -18.34 -12.89
CA LYS A 108 -3.23 -17.73 -11.79
C LYS A 108 -2.82 -18.31 -10.44
N ASN A 109 -2.72 -19.62 -10.30
CA ASN A 109 -2.31 -20.28 -9.07
C ASN A 109 -0.85 -19.95 -8.71
N ALA A 110 0.04 -19.87 -9.71
CA ALA A 110 1.42 -19.45 -9.51
C ALA A 110 1.51 -18.01 -8.97
N MET A 111 0.75 -17.09 -9.55
CA MET A 111 0.69 -15.69 -9.09
C MET A 111 0.13 -15.58 -7.68
N LEU A 112 -0.91 -16.33 -7.34
CA LEU A 112 -1.47 -16.35 -5.98
C LEU A 112 -0.49 -16.92 -4.95
N GLN A 113 0.25 -17.98 -5.31
CA GLN A 113 1.31 -18.52 -4.46
C GLN A 113 2.45 -17.51 -4.29
N TRP A 114 2.90 -16.87 -5.37
CA TRP A 114 3.92 -15.83 -5.31
C TRP A 114 3.47 -14.63 -4.45
N ILE A 115 2.22 -14.19 -4.54
CA ILE A 115 1.66 -13.13 -3.68
C ILE A 115 1.74 -13.53 -2.21
N LYS A 116 1.40 -14.78 -1.87
CA LYS A 116 1.55 -15.33 -0.52
C LYS A 116 2.99 -15.23 -0.04
N ASP A 117 3.93 -15.68 -0.86
CA ASP A 117 5.35 -15.71 -0.53
C ASP A 117 5.92 -14.29 -0.36
N GLU A 118 5.52 -13.34 -1.21
CA GLU A 118 5.94 -11.93 -1.09
C GLU A 118 5.34 -11.27 0.16
N ARG A 119 4.10 -11.57 0.52
CA ARG A 119 3.51 -11.09 1.78
C ARG A 119 4.25 -11.63 3.00
N LEU A 120 4.62 -12.90 3.00
CA LEU A 120 5.42 -13.48 4.08
C LEU A 120 6.78 -12.80 4.21
N LYS A 121 7.41 -12.37 3.10
CA LYS A 121 8.65 -11.58 3.15
C LYS A 121 8.43 -10.17 3.73
N ILE A 122 7.31 -9.52 3.39
CA ILE A 122 6.98 -8.16 3.87
C ILE A 122 6.64 -8.18 5.36
N PHE A 123 5.82 -9.13 5.78
CA PHE A 123 5.30 -9.18 7.15
C PHE A 123 6.11 -10.11 8.06
N GLY A 124 6.96 -10.97 7.48
CA GLY A 124 7.73 -11.97 8.21
C GLY A 124 6.82 -12.92 9.00
N ASP A 125 7.28 -13.34 10.16
CA ASP A 125 6.53 -14.21 11.07
C ASP A 125 5.43 -13.46 11.86
N MET A 126 5.22 -12.18 11.58
CA MET A 126 4.23 -11.35 12.30
C MET A 126 2.78 -11.76 12.00
N VAL A 127 2.55 -12.41 10.88
CA VAL A 127 1.24 -12.97 10.52
C VAL A 127 1.41 -14.45 10.19
N GLY A 128 0.61 -15.32 10.80
CA GLY A 128 0.63 -16.75 10.48
C GLY A 128 0.33 -17.03 9.00
N GLU A 129 0.74 -18.18 8.49
CA GLU A 129 0.50 -18.58 7.09
C GLU A 129 -0.98 -18.50 6.68
N GLU A 130 -1.88 -18.68 7.63
CA GLU A 130 -3.34 -18.62 7.44
C GLU A 130 -3.82 -17.23 6.98
N TYR A 131 -3.07 -16.17 7.30
CA TYR A 131 -3.40 -14.78 6.92
C TYR A 131 -2.65 -14.31 5.67
N ALA A 132 -1.69 -15.07 5.17
CA ALA A 132 -0.88 -14.66 4.01
C ALA A 132 -1.72 -14.43 2.73
N LEU A 133 -2.87 -15.09 2.61
CA LEU A 133 -3.84 -14.90 1.51
C LEU A 133 -5.08 -14.09 1.94
N SER A 134 -5.13 -13.60 3.17
CA SER A 134 -6.25 -12.79 3.63
C SER A 134 -6.02 -11.32 3.25
N PRO A 135 -7.04 -10.62 2.70
CA PRO A 135 -6.96 -9.17 2.50
C PRO A 135 -6.93 -8.41 3.84
N LEU A 136 -7.32 -9.07 4.93
CA LEU A 136 -7.31 -8.54 6.29
C LEU A 136 -6.44 -9.48 7.14
N ALA A 137 -5.28 -9.00 7.55
CA ALA A 137 -4.44 -9.69 8.53
C ALA A 137 -4.58 -9.02 9.91
N PRO A 138 -4.44 -9.77 11.01
CA PRO A 138 -4.33 -9.18 12.33
C PRO A 138 -3.17 -8.18 12.37
N ILE A 139 -3.34 -7.10 13.12
CA ILE A 139 -2.23 -6.20 13.43
C ILE A 139 -1.28 -6.98 14.35
N PRO A 140 0.04 -7.03 14.04
CA PRO A 140 0.98 -7.72 14.90
C PRO A 140 1.08 -7.04 16.28
N ASP A 141 1.35 -7.84 17.30
CA ASP A 141 1.45 -7.34 18.69
C ASP A 141 2.60 -6.34 18.86
N ALA A 142 3.66 -6.44 18.06
CA ALA A 142 4.79 -5.53 18.07
C ALA A 142 5.47 -5.45 16.70
N LEU A 143 6.07 -4.30 16.41
CA LEU A 143 7.01 -4.15 15.29
C LEU A 143 8.45 -4.28 15.80
N PRO A 144 9.39 -4.81 14.98
CA PRO A 144 10.79 -4.80 15.31
C PRO A 144 11.28 -3.34 15.36
N THR A 145 11.59 -2.84 16.54
CA THR A 145 12.01 -1.46 16.78
C THR A 145 13.27 -1.41 17.62
N ASP A 146 14.09 -0.37 17.43
CA ASP A 146 15.22 -0.07 18.28
C ASP A 146 14.73 0.63 19.56
N PRO A 147 14.93 0.05 20.76
CA PRO A 147 14.44 0.65 22.00
C PRO A 147 15.00 2.04 22.27
N ALA A 148 16.24 2.33 21.84
CA ALA A 148 16.85 3.66 22.03
C ALA A 148 16.16 4.70 21.14
N LYS A 149 15.81 4.34 19.89
CA LYS A 149 15.03 5.20 18.99
C LYS A 149 13.61 5.40 19.51
N VAL A 150 12.97 4.37 20.05
CA VAL A 150 11.64 4.48 20.67
C VAL A 150 11.69 5.46 21.85
N ALA A 151 12.66 5.34 22.75
CA ALA A 151 12.83 6.23 23.88
C ALA A 151 13.09 7.69 23.46
N LEU A 152 13.88 7.91 22.41
CA LEU A 152 14.10 9.24 21.85
C LEU A 152 12.80 9.78 21.20
N GLY A 153 12.13 8.97 20.41
CA GLY A 153 10.87 9.33 19.76
C GLY A 153 9.79 9.73 20.77
N TYR A 154 9.69 9.01 21.88
CA TYR A 154 8.78 9.37 22.96
C TYR A 154 9.09 10.75 23.55
N LYS A 155 10.38 11.07 23.79
CA LYS A 155 10.78 12.39 24.28
C LYS A 155 10.45 13.49 23.27
N LEU A 156 10.77 13.27 21.98
CA LEU A 156 10.46 14.25 20.92
C LEU A 156 8.96 14.45 20.75
N PHE A 157 8.16 13.40 20.86
CA PHE A 157 6.70 13.48 20.75
C PHE A 157 6.06 14.39 21.80
N HIS A 158 6.68 14.52 22.95
CA HIS A 158 6.23 15.40 24.06
C HIS A 158 6.99 16.71 24.17
N ASP A 159 7.96 16.97 23.28
CA ASP A 159 8.86 18.11 23.41
C ASP A 159 8.27 19.36 22.73
N VAL A 160 7.85 20.31 23.52
CA VAL A 160 7.30 21.60 23.03
C VAL A 160 8.34 22.47 22.31
N ARG A 161 9.66 22.21 22.51
CA ARG A 161 10.72 22.95 21.82
C ARG A 161 10.76 22.69 20.31
N LEU A 162 10.00 21.72 19.83
CA LEU A 162 9.79 21.48 18.40
C LEU A 162 8.77 22.45 17.78
N SER A 163 8.16 23.33 18.58
CA SER A 163 7.31 24.41 18.09
C SER A 163 7.97 25.77 18.25
N THR A 164 7.69 26.70 17.37
CA THR A 164 8.35 28.02 17.30
C THR A 164 8.19 28.88 18.57
N ASP A 165 7.10 28.68 19.30
CA ASP A 165 6.78 29.44 20.54
C ASP A 165 6.87 28.57 21.81
N ASN A 166 7.35 27.32 21.72
CA ASN A 166 7.45 26.34 22.80
C ASN A 166 6.12 26.05 23.52
N THR A 167 4.99 26.12 22.81
CA THR A 167 3.67 25.88 23.40
C THR A 167 3.03 24.56 22.97
N VAL A 168 3.44 24.01 21.85
CA VAL A 168 2.81 22.84 21.23
C VAL A 168 3.82 21.71 21.00
N SER A 169 3.42 20.50 21.29
CA SER A 169 4.12 19.26 20.93
C SER A 169 3.22 18.35 20.11
N CYS A 170 3.73 17.25 19.59
CA CYS A 170 2.87 16.23 18.92
C CYS A 170 1.77 15.75 19.87
N ALA A 171 2.10 15.51 21.15
CA ALA A 171 1.16 15.06 22.17
C ALA A 171 0.04 16.08 22.46
N SER A 172 0.20 17.35 22.11
CA SER A 172 -0.86 18.38 22.29
C SER A 172 -2.09 18.08 21.45
N CYS A 173 -1.90 17.56 20.22
CA CYS A 173 -2.98 17.19 19.29
C CYS A 173 -3.20 15.67 19.24
N HIS A 174 -2.20 14.88 19.63
CA HIS A 174 -2.23 13.41 19.57
C HIS A 174 -2.04 12.79 20.96
N SER A 175 -2.87 13.19 21.93
CA SER A 175 -2.80 12.69 23.30
C SER A 175 -2.98 11.17 23.36
N LEU A 176 -1.99 10.46 23.90
CA LEU A 176 -2.04 9.01 24.05
C LEU A 176 -3.14 8.57 25.04
N GLU A 177 -3.48 9.42 26.00
CA GLU A 177 -4.57 9.18 26.95
C GLU A 177 -5.97 9.31 26.31
N LYS A 178 -6.04 10.02 25.17
CA LYS A 178 -7.28 10.23 24.40
C LYS A 178 -7.30 9.42 23.11
N ALA A 179 -6.75 8.19 23.14
CA ALA A 179 -6.64 7.31 21.98
C ALA A 179 -5.83 7.91 20.82
N GLY A 180 -4.79 8.71 21.11
CA GLY A 180 -3.88 9.26 20.09
C GLY A 180 -4.44 10.45 19.30
N THR A 181 -5.44 11.15 19.84
CA THR A 181 -6.08 12.33 19.25
C THR A 181 -6.45 13.34 20.35
N ASP A 182 -6.83 14.55 20.01
CA ASP A 182 -7.37 15.55 20.96
C ASP A 182 -8.91 15.50 21.07
N ASN A 183 -9.57 14.71 20.24
CA ASN A 183 -11.03 14.58 20.14
C ASN A 183 -11.75 15.90 19.77
N LEU A 184 -11.05 16.84 19.13
CA LEU A 184 -11.62 18.11 18.69
C LEU A 184 -11.94 18.08 17.19
N PRO A 185 -12.94 18.82 16.71
CA PRO A 185 -13.20 18.99 15.28
C PRO A 185 -11.99 19.54 14.52
N THR A 186 -11.21 20.43 15.14
CA THR A 186 -9.95 20.96 14.65
C THR A 186 -9.01 21.21 15.83
N SER A 187 -7.75 20.86 15.67
CA SER A 187 -6.72 21.08 16.68
C SER A 187 -6.29 22.53 16.75
N THR A 188 -5.67 22.92 17.88
CA THR A 188 -5.09 24.25 18.07
C THR A 188 -3.57 24.16 18.05
N GLY A 189 -2.95 24.84 17.11
CA GLY A 189 -1.49 24.94 17.00
C GLY A 189 -0.91 26.19 17.65
N VAL A 190 0.31 26.54 17.25
CA VAL A 190 1.04 27.74 17.77
C VAL A 190 0.23 29.00 17.59
N ARG A 191 0.47 29.95 18.49
CA ARG A 191 -0.24 31.27 18.49
C ARG A 191 -1.77 31.12 18.50
N SER A 192 -2.30 30.02 19.07
CA SER A 192 -3.73 29.68 19.11
C SER A 192 -4.42 29.57 17.76
N GLN A 193 -3.66 29.31 16.71
CA GLN A 193 -4.21 29.11 15.36
C GLN A 193 -5.01 27.79 15.31
N LYS A 194 -6.06 27.76 14.50
CA LYS A 194 -6.89 26.57 14.31
C LYS A 194 -6.50 25.85 13.03
N GLY A 195 -6.33 24.55 13.12
CA GLY A 195 -6.19 23.68 11.96
C GLY A 195 -7.46 23.59 11.12
N GLY A 196 -7.33 23.05 9.93
CA GLY A 196 -8.46 22.89 9.01
C GLY A 196 -9.22 21.56 9.17
N ILE A 197 -8.67 20.61 9.91
CA ILE A 197 -9.22 19.24 10.07
C ILE A 197 -8.84 18.69 11.45
N ASN A 198 -9.56 17.68 11.91
CA ASN A 198 -9.23 17.01 13.18
C ASN A 198 -7.92 16.21 13.11
N ALA A 199 -7.23 16.11 14.23
CA ALA A 199 -6.07 15.22 14.37
C ALA A 199 -6.52 13.74 14.35
N PRO A 200 -6.05 12.91 13.38
CA PRO A 200 -6.36 11.49 13.40
C PRO A 200 -5.61 10.79 14.54
N THR A 201 -6.08 9.62 14.92
CA THR A 201 -5.33 8.80 15.89
C THR A 201 -3.93 8.45 15.36
N VAL A 202 -2.94 8.46 16.25
CA VAL A 202 -1.58 7.95 15.96
C VAL A 202 -1.45 6.46 16.28
N PHE A 203 -2.47 5.84 16.91
CA PHE A 203 -2.43 4.42 17.19
C PHE A 203 -2.49 3.63 15.89
N ASN A 204 -1.62 2.64 15.79
CA ASN A 204 -1.47 1.80 14.61
C ASN A 204 -1.13 2.55 13.30
N ALA A 205 -0.74 3.83 13.37
CA ALA A 205 -0.41 4.62 12.18
C ALA A 205 0.73 4.02 11.34
N ALA A 206 1.61 3.21 11.94
CA ALA A 206 2.67 2.50 11.23
C ALA A 206 2.15 1.50 10.18
N PHE A 207 0.91 1.03 10.32
CA PHE A 207 0.27 0.09 9.39
C PHE A 207 -0.57 0.77 8.32
N HIS A 208 -0.69 2.10 8.34
CA HIS A 208 -1.41 2.81 7.30
C HIS A 208 -0.61 2.80 5.99
N ALA A 209 -1.28 2.58 4.87
CA ALA A 209 -0.67 2.58 3.54
C ALA A 209 -0.11 3.97 3.13
N LYS A 210 -0.65 5.03 3.69
CA LYS A 210 -0.27 6.43 3.51
C LYS A 210 -0.55 7.20 4.78
N GLN A 211 0.12 8.35 4.96
CA GLN A 211 -0.06 9.22 6.10
C GLN A 211 -0.71 10.54 5.68
N PHE A 212 -1.28 11.25 6.65
CA PHE A 212 -2.22 12.36 6.51
C PHE A 212 -3.57 11.93 5.89
N TRP A 213 -4.61 12.76 6.07
CA TRP A 213 -5.94 12.50 5.54
C TRP A 213 -6.00 12.41 4.02
N ASP A 214 -5.13 13.14 3.32
CA ASP A 214 -5.02 13.17 1.86
C ASP A 214 -3.99 12.18 1.30
N GLY A 215 -3.28 11.45 2.17
CA GLY A 215 -2.32 10.43 1.75
C GLY A 215 -1.02 11.00 1.13
N ARG A 216 -0.71 12.29 1.35
CA ARG A 216 0.43 12.96 0.72
C ARG A 216 1.79 12.43 1.17
N ALA A 217 1.92 11.87 2.39
CA ALA A 217 3.15 11.26 2.85
C ALA A 217 3.12 9.74 2.69
N ALA A 218 4.22 9.18 2.21
CA ALA A 218 4.33 7.75 1.92
C ALA A 218 4.49 6.88 3.18
N ASN A 219 5.06 7.43 4.25
CA ASN A 219 5.39 6.74 5.49
C ASN A 219 5.48 7.72 6.66
N LEU A 220 5.71 7.17 7.88
CA LEU A 220 5.82 8.00 9.10
C LEU A 220 7.06 8.90 9.11
N GLN A 221 8.17 8.51 8.47
CA GLN A 221 9.37 9.33 8.41
C GLN A 221 9.12 10.61 7.64
N GLU A 222 8.43 10.51 6.50
CA GLU A 222 8.04 11.67 5.69
C GLU A 222 6.97 12.51 6.43
N GLN A 223 6.00 11.85 7.04
CA GLN A 223 4.95 12.51 7.80
C GLN A 223 5.52 13.35 8.95
N ALA A 224 6.45 12.81 9.73
CA ALA A 224 6.99 13.46 10.91
C ALA A 224 7.71 14.79 10.63
N GLY A 225 8.19 15.00 9.40
CA GLY A 225 8.80 16.25 8.95
C GLY A 225 7.78 17.37 8.65
N GLY A 226 6.52 17.04 8.44
CA GLY A 226 5.48 18.00 8.02
C GLY A 226 5.01 18.94 9.13
N PRO A 227 4.44 18.43 10.23
CA PRO A 227 3.86 19.24 11.30
C PRO A 227 4.80 20.28 11.95
N PRO A 228 6.10 19.96 12.19
CA PRO A 228 7.03 20.98 12.71
C PRO A 228 7.17 22.19 11.82
N LEU A 229 7.15 22.02 10.49
CA LEU A 229 7.29 23.09 9.50
C LEU A 229 5.98 23.76 9.12
N ASN A 230 4.84 23.20 9.55
CA ASN A 230 3.53 23.77 9.23
C ASN A 230 3.27 25.04 10.09
N PRO A 231 3.10 26.22 9.48
CA PRO A 231 2.95 27.49 10.20
C PRO A 231 1.72 27.55 11.11
N VAL A 232 0.70 26.71 10.84
CA VAL A 232 -0.54 26.65 11.66
C VAL A 232 -0.40 25.63 12.79
N GLU A 233 0.45 24.60 12.65
CA GLU A 233 0.61 23.53 13.63
C GLU A 233 1.74 23.85 14.62
N MET A 234 3.00 23.71 14.24
CA MET A 234 4.18 23.91 15.10
C MET A 234 5.04 25.10 14.66
N GLY A 235 4.97 25.53 13.40
CA GLY A 235 5.47 26.79 12.90
C GLY A 235 6.97 27.01 12.97
N TYR A 236 7.79 25.94 12.96
CA TYR A 236 9.25 26.05 12.95
C TYR A 236 9.70 26.44 11.53
N GLU A 237 10.56 27.44 11.40
CA GLU A 237 11.13 27.91 10.14
C GLU A 237 12.52 27.34 9.89
#